data_ca2cc31fb4f3e7afc3d4cb16a9024e8d
#
_entry.id   ca2cc31fb4f3e7afc3d4cb16a9024e8d
#
_cell.length_a   1.000
_cell.length_b   1.000
_cell.length_c   1.000
_cell.angle_alpha   90.00
_cell.angle_beta   90.00
_cell.angle_gamma   90.00
#
_symmetry.space_group_name_H-M   'P 1'
#
loop_
_entity.id
_entity.type
_entity.pdbx_description
1 polymer ?
#
loop_
_entity_poly.entity_id
_entity_poly.type
_entity_poly.pdbx_seq_one_letter_code
_entity_poly.pdbx_strand_id
1 'polypeptide(L)'
;MENGEGSLTEGDGTAQRPYQNIRTALKQIQTGQTLVLVGEVSYTKYETCEDKSPKPLFIDKDITIVGSDTSAGLKIRSMIQLGADVTFRDMWLQMVPQAGNARGTTIYAAGHTLVLDAVDTRVGTSTLQDNVRPLISGGAYQGEEGKMGSHTTIKVVNPISQTKIAAIYAGDYYRDSEQDKVDIELDSKLVDTEIHAAGADGHTLTGNVNVTLGKD
;
A
#
# COMPACT_ATOMS: atom_id res chain seq x y z
N MET A 1 4.38 -19.93 9.84
CA MET A 1 3.40 -20.70 9.01
C MET A 1 3.85 -20.55 7.57
N GLU A 2 4.17 -21.66 6.95
CA GLU A 2 4.59 -21.68 5.57
C GLU A 2 3.44 -21.29 4.67
N ASN A 3 3.74 -20.45 3.70
CA ASN A 3 3.02 -20.21 2.44
C ASN A 3 1.70 -20.96 2.31
N GLY A 4 0.65 -20.42 2.93
CA GLY A 4 -0.63 -21.08 2.97
C GLY A 4 -1.28 -21.20 1.61
N GLU A 5 -1.03 -22.29 0.95
CA GLU A 5 -2.00 -22.93 0.07
C GLU A 5 -3.06 -23.65 0.91
N GLY A 6 -3.44 -23.07 2.05
CA GLY A 6 -4.60 -23.50 2.80
C GLY A 6 -5.82 -23.31 1.91
N SER A 7 -6.67 -24.31 1.87
CA SER A 7 -7.95 -24.27 1.18
C SER A 7 -8.62 -22.92 1.43
N LEU A 8 -9.10 -22.26 0.39
CA LEU A 8 -9.83 -20.98 0.48
C LEU A 8 -11.08 -21.06 1.39
N THR A 9 -11.38 -22.21 1.92
CA THR A 9 -12.55 -22.54 2.74
C THR A 9 -12.24 -22.80 4.21
N GLU A 10 -10.96 -22.81 4.63
CA GLU A 10 -10.57 -23.13 6.00
C GLU A 10 -10.28 -21.87 6.83
N GLY A 11 -11.29 -21.31 7.42
CA GLY A 11 -11.22 -20.18 8.33
C GLY A 11 -12.50 -19.37 8.28
N ASP A 12 -12.89 -18.82 9.41
CA ASP A 12 -14.05 -17.94 9.55
C ASP A 12 -13.68 -16.54 10.02
N GLY A 13 -12.37 -16.26 10.09
CA GLY A 13 -11.82 -14.98 10.52
C GLY A 13 -11.74 -14.79 12.03
N THR A 14 -12.11 -15.80 12.81
CA THR A 14 -11.92 -15.76 14.26
C THR A 14 -10.46 -16.05 14.64
N ALA A 15 -10.07 -15.69 15.87
CA ALA A 15 -8.72 -15.98 16.39
C ALA A 15 -8.43 -17.50 16.43
N GLN A 16 -9.46 -18.33 16.59
CA GLN A 16 -9.34 -19.79 16.63
C GLN A 16 -9.25 -20.40 15.22
N ARG A 17 -9.84 -19.73 14.22
CA ARG A 17 -9.89 -20.17 12.82
C ARG A 17 -9.60 -19.01 11.87
N PRO A 18 -8.36 -18.45 11.88
CA PRO A 18 -8.02 -17.30 11.05
C PRO A 18 -8.05 -17.67 9.56
N TYR A 19 -8.35 -16.68 8.73
CA TYR A 19 -8.15 -16.83 7.29
C TYR A 19 -6.67 -17.10 6.99
N GLN A 20 -6.40 -18.05 6.12
CA GLN A 20 -5.04 -18.42 5.73
C GLN A 20 -4.47 -17.52 4.62
N ASN A 21 -5.32 -16.67 4.03
CA ASN A 21 -4.99 -15.89 2.84
C ASN A 21 -5.59 -14.49 2.94
N ILE A 22 -4.77 -13.48 2.66
CA ILE A 22 -5.19 -12.08 2.70
C ILE A 22 -6.35 -11.78 1.74
N ARG A 23 -6.40 -12.38 0.55
CA ARG A 23 -7.50 -12.19 -0.39
C ARG A 23 -8.83 -12.67 0.16
N THR A 24 -8.82 -13.83 0.82
CA THR A 24 -10.04 -14.38 1.45
C THR A 24 -10.49 -13.45 2.57
N ALA A 25 -9.57 -12.99 3.41
CA ALA A 25 -9.88 -12.03 4.47
C ALA A 25 -10.49 -10.75 3.88
N LEU A 26 -9.89 -10.16 2.85
CA LEU A 26 -10.38 -8.95 2.21
C LEU A 26 -11.76 -9.12 1.54
N LYS A 27 -12.08 -10.31 1.03
CA LYS A 27 -13.42 -10.60 0.48
C LYS A 27 -14.50 -10.66 1.57
N GLN A 28 -14.15 -11.13 2.75
CA GLN A 28 -15.10 -11.38 3.84
C GLN A 28 -15.27 -10.19 4.79
N ILE A 29 -14.22 -9.39 4.97
CA ILE A 29 -14.27 -8.23 5.86
C ILE A 29 -15.32 -7.20 5.41
N GLN A 30 -15.93 -6.51 6.35
CA GLN A 30 -16.90 -5.44 6.09
C GLN A 30 -16.22 -4.08 6.27
N THR A 31 -16.72 -3.08 5.56
CA THR A 31 -16.34 -1.67 5.78
C THR A 31 -16.48 -1.30 7.26
N GLY A 32 -15.50 -0.56 7.78
CA GLY A 32 -15.42 -0.15 9.18
C GLY A 32 -14.79 -1.17 10.12
N GLN A 33 -14.48 -2.39 9.64
CA GLN A 33 -13.84 -3.41 10.46
C GLN A 33 -12.31 -3.30 10.47
N THR A 34 -11.70 -3.97 11.45
CA THR A 34 -10.25 -4.11 11.57
C THR A 34 -9.81 -5.53 11.20
N LEU A 35 -8.87 -5.64 10.27
CA LEU A 35 -8.20 -6.88 9.93
C LEU A 35 -6.91 -7.02 10.77
N VAL A 36 -6.87 -8.02 11.63
CA VAL A 36 -5.69 -8.29 12.47
C VAL A 36 -4.81 -9.32 11.77
N LEU A 37 -3.55 -8.97 11.52
CA LEU A 37 -2.53 -9.88 10.99
C LEU A 37 -1.84 -10.60 12.17
N VAL A 38 -1.62 -11.90 12.03
CA VAL A 38 -0.90 -12.70 13.00
C VAL A 38 0.33 -13.32 12.31
N GLY A 39 1.52 -12.87 12.73
CA GLY A 39 2.77 -13.26 12.09
C GLY A 39 2.90 -12.74 10.65
N GLU A 40 3.72 -13.39 9.83
CA GLU A 40 3.92 -13.01 8.43
C GLU A 40 2.75 -13.49 7.57
N VAL A 41 2.09 -12.54 6.89
CA VAL A 41 1.09 -12.82 5.86
C VAL A 41 1.69 -12.45 4.49
N SER A 42 1.79 -13.42 3.59
CA SER A 42 2.42 -13.21 2.29
C SER A 42 1.40 -13.14 1.16
N TYR A 43 1.52 -12.13 0.30
CA TYR A 43 0.85 -12.01 -0.99
C TYR A 43 1.90 -12.18 -2.11
N THR A 44 2.28 -13.43 -2.36
CA THR A 44 3.35 -13.77 -3.32
C THR A 44 2.82 -14.45 -4.58
N LYS A 45 1.62 -15.04 -4.52
CA LYS A 45 0.90 -15.58 -5.69
C LYS A 45 -0.17 -14.57 -6.09
N TYR A 46 0.10 -13.80 -7.10
CA TYR A 46 -0.80 -12.79 -7.64
C TYR A 46 -1.47 -13.30 -8.93
N GLU A 47 -2.64 -12.77 -9.23
CA GLU A 47 -3.24 -12.90 -10.54
C GLU A 47 -2.46 -12.05 -11.54
N THR A 48 -2.50 -12.44 -12.79
CA THR A 48 -1.94 -11.66 -13.88
C THR A 48 -3.05 -10.96 -14.67
N CYS A 49 -2.74 -9.77 -15.18
CA CYS A 49 -3.52 -9.11 -16.19
C CYS A 49 -3.37 -9.84 -17.55
N GLU A 50 -4.13 -9.46 -18.56
CA GLU A 50 -4.04 -10.04 -19.91
C GLU A 50 -2.64 -9.89 -20.52
N ASP A 51 -1.94 -8.80 -20.22
CA ASP A 51 -0.56 -8.53 -20.63
C ASP A 51 0.49 -9.28 -19.80
N LYS A 52 0.09 -10.19 -18.91
CA LYS A 52 0.90 -10.94 -17.96
C LYS A 52 1.55 -10.12 -16.86
N SER A 53 1.23 -8.82 -16.74
CA SER A 53 1.63 -8.02 -15.60
C SER A 53 0.94 -8.50 -14.32
N PRO A 54 1.57 -8.34 -13.14
CA PRO A 54 0.92 -8.71 -11.89
C PRO A 54 -0.23 -7.77 -11.56
N LYS A 55 -1.36 -8.33 -11.16
CA LYS A 55 -2.45 -7.53 -10.60
C LYS A 55 -2.07 -7.02 -9.21
N PRO A 56 -2.41 -5.77 -8.88
CA PRO A 56 -2.24 -5.25 -7.53
C PRO A 56 -3.10 -6.04 -6.52
N LEU A 57 -2.70 -6.03 -5.26
CA LEU A 57 -3.61 -6.36 -4.17
C LEU A 57 -4.62 -5.22 -4.07
N PHE A 58 -5.86 -5.50 -4.43
CA PHE A 58 -6.94 -4.52 -4.42
C PHE A 58 -7.67 -4.53 -3.08
N ILE A 59 -7.80 -3.36 -2.44
CA ILE A 59 -8.49 -3.19 -1.15
C ILE A 59 -9.63 -2.20 -1.36
N ASP A 60 -10.85 -2.73 -1.44
CA ASP A 60 -12.07 -2.02 -1.85
C ASP A 60 -13.04 -1.72 -0.69
N LYS A 61 -12.55 -1.74 0.53
CA LYS A 61 -13.35 -1.45 1.73
C LYS A 61 -12.59 -0.55 2.68
N ASP A 62 -13.31 0.36 3.32
CA ASP A 62 -12.77 1.21 4.38
C ASP A 62 -12.41 0.36 5.58
N ILE A 63 -11.13 0.06 5.77
CA ILE A 63 -10.65 -0.84 6.81
C ILE A 63 -9.35 -0.36 7.45
N THR A 64 -9.12 -0.84 8.67
CA THR A 64 -7.80 -0.80 9.30
C THR A 64 -7.17 -2.19 9.23
N ILE A 65 -5.90 -2.26 8.81
CA ILE A 65 -5.09 -3.48 8.86
C ILE A 65 -4.03 -3.25 9.95
N VAL A 66 -4.00 -4.13 10.95
CA VAL A 66 -3.13 -3.97 12.11
C VAL A 66 -2.37 -5.27 12.42
N GLY A 67 -1.14 -5.15 12.89
CA GLY A 67 -0.38 -6.30 13.40
C GLY A 67 -0.85 -6.70 14.79
N SER A 68 -0.91 -8.00 15.09
CA SER A 68 -1.17 -8.49 16.45
C SER A 68 -0.03 -8.15 17.41
N ASP A 69 1.17 -8.00 16.88
CA ASP A 69 2.40 -7.66 17.57
C ASP A 69 3.47 -7.21 16.55
N THR A 70 4.66 -6.88 17.03
CA THR A 70 5.78 -6.38 16.19
C THR A 70 6.33 -7.40 15.18
N SER A 71 5.99 -8.68 15.32
CA SER A 71 6.37 -9.72 14.35
C SER A 71 5.37 -9.86 13.21
N ALA A 72 4.18 -9.27 13.36
CA ALA A 72 3.09 -9.38 12.40
C ALA A 72 3.21 -8.36 11.27
N GLY A 73 2.91 -8.79 10.07
CA GLY A 73 2.91 -7.90 8.92
C GLY A 73 2.65 -8.57 7.59
N LEU A 74 2.75 -7.76 6.55
CA LEU A 74 2.34 -8.11 5.20
C LEU A 74 3.52 -8.04 4.24
N LYS A 75 3.80 -9.13 3.54
CA LYS A 75 4.80 -9.21 2.48
C LYS A 75 4.12 -9.28 1.12
N ILE A 76 4.33 -8.25 0.32
CA ILE A 76 3.69 -8.09 -0.99
C ILE A 76 4.72 -8.23 -2.10
N ARG A 77 4.49 -9.16 -3.03
CA ARG A 77 5.28 -9.31 -4.26
C ARG A 77 4.55 -8.73 -5.47
N SER A 78 3.81 -7.67 -5.26
CA SER A 78 3.04 -6.93 -6.25
C SER A 78 2.86 -5.51 -5.77
N MET A 79 1.98 -4.75 -6.41
CA MET A 79 1.53 -3.46 -5.95
C MET A 79 0.33 -3.60 -5.03
N ILE A 80 -0.01 -2.52 -4.33
CA ILE A 80 -1.30 -2.35 -3.63
C ILE A 80 -2.07 -1.26 -4.35
N GLN A 81 -3.36 -1.46 -4.57
CA GLN A 81 -4.25 -0.41 -5.02
C GLN A 81 -5.44 -0.29 -4.09
N LEU A 82 -5.74 0.93 -3.69
CA LEU A 82 -6.92 1.26 -2.90
C LEU A 82 -8.13 1.47 -3.81
N GLY A 83 -9.28 1.02 -3.37
CA GLY A 83 -10.61 1.31 -3.88
C GLY A 83 -11.51 1.83 -2.76
N ALA A 84 -10.92 2.13 -1.58
CA ALA A 84 -11.56 2.67 -0.41
C ALA A 84 -10.48 3.21 0.55
N ASP A 85 -10.87 3.82 1.67
CA ASP A 85 -9.95 4.36 2.65
C ASP A 85 -9.31 3.25 3.49
N VAL A 86 -7.97 3.23 3.56
CA VAL A 86 -7.22 2.17 4.25
C VAL A 86 -6.20 2.74 5.21
N THR A 87 -6.21 2.22 6.43
CA THR A 87 -5.16 2.46 7.42
C THR A 87 -4.35 1.19 7.65
N PHE A 88 -3.03 1.27 7.47
CA PHE A 88 -2.08 0.28 7.97
C PHE A 88 -1.51 0.81 9.29
N ARG A 89 -1.56 0.00 10.35
CA ARG A 89 -1.15 0.44 11.68
C ARG A 89 -0.41 -0.63 12.47
N ASP A 90 0.63 -0.23 13.21
CA ASP A 90 1.36 -1.08 14.15
C ASP A 90 1.78 -2.43 13.54
N MET A 91 2.30 -2.42 12.33
CA MET A 91 2.68 -3.61 11.58
C MET A 91 3.92 -3.36 10.73
N TRP A 92 4.52 -4.44 10.20
CA TRP A 92 5.47 -4.25 9.14
C TRP A 92 4.83 -4.50 7.76
N LEU A 93 5.29 -3.73 6.78
CA LEU A 93 4.91 -3.85 5.38
C LEU A 93 6.16 -3.96 4.52
N GLN A 94 6.35 -5.10 3.87
CA GLN A 94 7.45 -5.32 2.95
C GLN A 94 6.94 -5.42 1.52
N MET A 95 7.32 -4.45 0.71
CA MET A 95 7.09 -4.50 -0.74
C MET A 95 8.30 -5.17 -1.40
N VAL A 96 8.08 -6.28 -2.10
CA VAL A 96 9.14 -7.05 -2.75
C VAL A 96 9.06 -6.85 -4.25
N PRO A 97 10.06 -6.20 -4.88
CA PRO A 97 10.06 -6.01 -6.32
C PRO A 97 10.14 -7.35 -7.06
N GLN A 98 9.53 -7.41 -8.21
CA GLN A 98 9.75 -8.48 -9.14
C GLN A 98 11.05 -8.25 -9.91
N ALA A 99 11.71 -9.33 -10.34
CA ALA A 99 12.91 -9.25 -11.15
C ALA A 99 12.66 -8.36 -12.39
N GLY A 100 13.46 -7.30 -12.51
CA GLY A 100 13.36 -6.33 -13.61
C GLY A 100 12.31 -5.23 -13.47
N ASN A 101 11.53 -5.18 -12.39
CA ASN A 101 10.51 -4.15 -12.19
C ASN A 101 10.59 -3.50 -10.79
N ALA A 102 11.39 -2.45 -10.67
CA ALA A 102 11.45 -1.62 -9.45
C ALA A 102 10.09 -0.99 -9.09
N ARG A 103 9.21 -0.85 -10.06
CA ARG A 103 7.87 -0.25 -9.94
C ARG A 103 6.85 -1.16 -9.25
N GLY A 104 7.18 -2.45 -9.05
CA GLY A 104 6.37 -3.41 -8.30
C GLY A 104 6.30 -3.16 -6.80
N THR A 105 6.76 -1.98 -6.33
CA THR A 105 6.73 -1.59 -4.91
C THR A 105 5.83 -0.39 -4.64
N THR A 106 4.90 -0.09 -5.54
CA THR A 106 4.03 1.09 -5.43
C THR A 106 2.73 0.77 -4.71
N ILE A 107 2.34 1.68 -3.81
CA ILE A 107 1.02 1.74 -3.21
C ILE A 107 0.26 2.87 -3.91
N TYR A 108 -0.82 2.54 -4.59
CA TYR A 108 -1.69 3.48 -5.29
C TYR A 108 -2.86 3.86 -4.40
N ALA A 109 -2.91 5.13 -3.97
CA ALA A 109 -4.00 5.64 -3.16
C ALA A 109 -5.29 5.87 -3.99
N ALA A 110 -5.14 6.13 -5.29
CA ALA A 110 -6.22 6.11 -6.28
C ALA A 110 -7.45 6.96 -5.91
N GLY A 111 -7.24 8.15 -5.35
CA GLY A 111 -8.33 9.04 -4.95
C GLY A 111 -8.99 8.65 -3.62
N HIS A 112 -8.30 7.89 -2.77
CA HIS A 112 -8.74 7.48 -1.44
C HIS A 112 -7.74 7.89 -0.37
N THR A 113 -8.09 7.66 0.89
CA THR A 113 -7.22 7.92 2.03
C THR A 113 -6.32 6.73 2.30
N LEU A 114 -5.01 6.95 2.25
CA LEU A 114 -3.98 6.02 2.73
C LEU A 114 -3.37 6.56 4.02
N VAL A 115 -3.43 5.78 5.09
CA VAL A 115 -2.75 6.10 6.34
C VAL A 115 -1.71 5.03 6.64
N LEU A 116 -0.46 5.44 6.87
CA LEU A 116 0.62 4.61 7.43
C LEU A 116 0.89 5.13 8.84
N ASP A 117 0.43 4.40 9.87
CA ASP A 117 0.54 4.76 11.28
C ASP A 117 1.45 3.76 12.01
N ALA A 118 2.63 4.21 12.41
CA ALA A 118 3.65 3.38 13.05
C ALA A 118 4.00 2.11 12.22
N VAL A 119 4.12 2.24 10.90
CA VAL A 119 4.41 1.13 9.99
C VAL A 119 5.92 0.99 9.76
N ASP A 120 6.45 -0.21 10.04
CA ASP A 120 7.79 -0.62 9.61
C ASP A 120 7.74 -0.99 8.12
N THR A 121 8.17 -0.10 7.26
CA THR A 121 8.27 -0.38 5.82
C THR A 121 9.57 -1.14 5.53
N ARG A 122 9.63 -2.41 5.95
CA ARG A 122 10.82 -3.24 5.82
C ARG A 122 11.41 -3.18 4.45
N VAL A 123 12.67 -2.79 4.42
CA VAL A 123 13.44 -2.77 3.17
C VAL A 123 13.67 -4.22 2.72
N GLY A 124 13.11 -4.56 1.57
CA GLY A 124 13.32 -5.87 0.97
C GLY A 124 14.75 -5.98 0.44
N THR A 125 15.45 -7.05 0.79
CA THR A 125 16.69 -7.44 0.10
C THR A 125 16.31 -8.17 -1.18
N SER A 126 16.64 -7.60 -2.33
CA SER A 126 16.59 -8.27 -3.61
C SER A 126 18.03 -8.48 -4.09
N THR A 127 18.33 -9.61 -4.70
CA THR A 127 19.62 -9.84 -5.35
C THR A 127 19.93 -8.86 -6.50
N LEU A 128 18.95 -8.04 -6.87
CA LEU A 128 19.04 -7.06 -7.96
C LEU A 128 19.00 -5.60 -7.47
N GLN A 129 18.52 -5.33 -6.28
CA GLN A 129 18.50 -3.99 -5.71
C GLN A 129 18.52 -4.09 -4.18
N ASP A 130 19.62 -3.68 -3.57
CA ASP A 130 19.69 -3.45 -2.14
C ASP A 130 18.82 -2.24 -1.78
N ASN A 131 18.02 -2.37 -0.71
CA ASN A 131 17.24 -1.28 -0.13
C ASN A 131 16.03 -0.78 -0.95
N VAL A 132 15.16 -1.68 -1.41
CA VAL A 132 13.90 -1.26 -2.04
C VAL A 132 12.93 -0.74 -0.99
N ARG A 133 12.63 0.56 -1.11
CA ARG A 133 11.64 1.26 -0.30
C ARG A 133 10.33 1.38 -1.10
N PRO A 134 9.15 1.36 -0.47
CA PRO A 134 7.90 1.57 -1.18
C PRO A 134 7.84 2.97 -1.80
N LEU A 135 7.16 3.04 -2.95
CA LEU A 135 6.67 4.26 -3.57
C LEU A 135 5.20 4.43 -3.21
N ILE A 136 4.72 5.65 -3.11
CA ILE A 136 3.30 5.97 -2.95
C ILE A 136 2.89 6.85 -4.11
N SER A 137 1.76 6.55 -4.73
CA SER A 137 1.16 7.34 -5.82
C SER A 137 -0.27 7.71 -5.47
N GLY A 138 -0.62 8.96 -5.68
CA GLY A 138 -2.01 9.43 -5.55
C GLY A 138 -2.91 8.93 -6.68
N GLY A 139 -2.32 8.55 -7.82
CA GLY A 139 -3.03 7.97 -8.95
C GLY A 139 -3.37 6.51 -8.80
N ALA A 140 -3.85 5.90 -9.89
CA ALA A 140 -4.26 4.51 -9.96
C ALA A 140 -3.30 3.66 -10.80
N TYR A 141 -3.30 2.35 -10.54
CA TYR A 141 -2.56 1.41 -11.39
C TYR A 141 -3.17 1.36 -12.79
N GLN A 142 -2.33 1.17 -13.78
CA GLN A 142 -2.72 1.11 -15.20
C GLN A 142 -3.86 0.09 -15.43
N GLY A 143 -4.94 0.52 -16.08
CA GLY A 143 -6.11 -0.31 -16.35
C GLY A 143 -7.16 -0.34 -15.24
N GLU A 144 -6.90 0.30 -14.09
CA GLU A 144 -7.84 0.40 -12.95
C GLU A 144 -8.34 1.85 -12.72
N GLU A 145 -8.22 2.70 -13.73
CA GLU A 145 -8.51 4.15 -13.67
C GLU A 145 -9.97 4.47 -13.36
N GLY A 146 -10.90 3.66 -13.84
CA GLY A 146 -12.34 3.86 -13.61
C GLY A 146 -12.77 3.68 -12.14
N LYS A 147 -11.83 3.30 -11.27
CA LYS A 147 -12.06 3.16 -9.83
C LYS A 147 -11.41 4.27 -9.01
N MET A 148 -10.83 5.26 -9.66
CA MET A 148 -10.16 6.37 -9.01
C MET A 148 -11.17 7.36 -8.43
N GLY A 149 -11.01 7.72 -7.16
CA GLY A 149 -11.74 8.81 -6.53
C GLY A 149 -11.16 10.19 -6.92
N SER A 150 -11.86 11.26 -6.59
CA SER A 150 -11.44 12.63 -6.93
C SER A 150 -10.54 13.29 -5.88
N HIS A 151 -10.44 12.70 -4.70
CA HIS A 151 -9.67 13.27 -3.58
C HIS A 151 -8.77 12.22 -2.95
N THR A 152 -7.47 12.41 -3.09
CA THR A 152 -6.47 11.57 -2.42
C THR A 152 -5.99 12.22 -1.13
N THR A 153 -5.89 11.42 -0.07
CA THR A 153 -5.19 11.80 1.16
C THR A 153 -4.12 10.76 1.48
N ILE A 154 -2.88 11.20 1.63
CA ILE A 154 -1.74 10.34 2.02
C ILE A 154 -1.23 10.85 3.36
N LYS A 155 -1.30 10.00 4.41
CA LYS A 155 -0.82 10.33 5.75
C LYS A 155 0.25 9.35 6.19
N VAL A 156 1.38 9.86 6.65
CA VAL A 156 2.39 9.08 7.37
C VAL A 156 2.53 9.68 8.76
N VAL A 157 2.00 8.96 9.75
CA VAL A 157 1.91 9.42 11.13
C VAL A 157 2.65 8.46 12.07
N ASN A 158 3.16 8.98 13.17
CA ASN A 158 3.93 8.21 14.14
C ASN A 158 5.04 7.33 13.50
N PRO A 159 5.84 7.84 12.54
CA PRO A 159 6.83 7.01 11.87
C PRO A 159 7.86 6.53 12.87
N ILE A 160 8.20 5.25 12.77
CA ILE A 160 9.30 4.65 13.52
C ILE A 160 10.61 4.72 12.70
N SER A 161 11.74 4.40 13.30
CA SER A 161 13.04 4.49 12.61
C SER A 161 13.13 3.63 11.33
N GLN A 162 12.32 2.59 11.23
CA GLN A 162 12.20 1.68 10.08
C GLN A 162 11.16 2.13 9.05
N THR A 163 10.40 3.20 9.30
CA THR A 163 9.50 3.78 8.30
C THR A 163 10.32 4.48 7.23
N LYS A 164 10.42 3.88 6.05
CA LYS A 164 11.23 4.37 4.93
C LYS A 164 10.41 4.34 3.65
N ILE A 165 10.16 5.49 3.07
CA ILE A 165 9.44 5.67 1.81
C ILE A 165 10.41 6.31 0.82
N ALA A 166 10.49 5.79 -0.39
CA ALA A 166 11.41 6.32 -1.40
C ALA A 166 10.89 7.65 -1.94
N ALA A 167 9.65 7.67 -2.41
CA ALA A 167 9.03 8.88 -2.90
C ALA A 167 7.49 8.81 -2.78
N ILE A 168 6.87 9.98 -2.72
CA ILE A 168 5.43 10.18 -2.79
C ILE A 168 5.14 11.05 -3.99
N TYR A 169 4.35 10.55 -4.93
CA TYR A 169 3.86 11.27 -6.10
C TYR A 169 2.39 11.65 -5.85
N ALA A 170 2.07 12.92 -5.92
CA ALA A 170 0.69 13.37 -5.77
C ALA A 170 -0.20 12.87 -6.92
N GLY A 171 0.37 12.81 -8.13
CA GLY A 171 -0.32 12.31 -9.33
C GLY A 171 -0.10 10.81 -9.56
N ASP A 172 -0.50 10.39 -10.77
CA ASP A 172 -0.27 9.04 -11.25
C ASP A 172 1.21 8.83 -11.63
N TYR A 173 1.71 7.64 -11.39
CA TYR A 173 3.10 7.32 -11.68
C TYR A 173 3.38 7.15 -13.17
N TYR A 174 2.38 6.81 -13.99
CA TYR A 174 2.57 6.40 -15.39
C TYR A 174 1.95 7.30 -16.44
N ARG A 175 1.14 8.29 -16.04
CA ARG A 175 0.39 9.15 -16.95
C ARG A 175 -0.03 10.45 -16.30
N ASP A 176 -0.54 11.35 -17.12
CA ASP A 176 -1.24 12.52 -16.64
C ASP A 176 -2.49 12.11 -15.87
N SER A 177 -2.80 12.82 -14.82
CA SER A 177 -3.93 12.54 -13.92
C SER A 177 -4.69 13.82 -13.57
N GLU A 178 -5.96 13.65 -13.22
CA GLU A 178 -6.83 14.71 -12.76
C GLU A 178 -7.47 14.31 -11.44
N GLN A 179 -7.35 15.16 -10.44
CA GLN A 179 -7.96 15.00 -9.13
C GLN A 179 -8.36 16.38 -8.61
N ASP A 180 -9.50 16.49 -7.94
CA ASP A 180 -9.92 17.76 -7.34
C ASP A 180 -8.91 18.24 -6.30
N LYS A 181 -8.38 17.28 -5.52
CA LYS A 181 -7.48 17.58 -4.42
C LYS A 181 -6.59 16.40 -4.06
N VAL A 182 -5.35 16.71 -3.71
CA VAL A 182 -4.41 15.77 -3.09
C VAL A 182 -3.84 16.40 -1.83
N ASP A 183 -4.05 15.76 -0.68
CA ASP A 183 -3.47 16.15 0.60
C ASP A 183 -2.38 15.15 0.99
N ILE A 184 -1.17 15.64 1.27
CA ILE A 184 -0.05 14.85 1.77
C ILE A 184 0.31 15.38 3.15
N GLU A 185 0.13 14.58 4.19
CA GLU A 185 0.39 14.91 5.57
C GLU A 185 1.49 14.00 6.12
N LEU A 186 2.64 14.57 6.45
CA LEU A 186 3.79 13.81 6.93
C LEU A 186 4.21 14.29 8.31
N ASP A 187 4.48 13.35 9.20
CA ASP A 187 5.14 13.61 10.47
C ASP A 187 6.59 14.07 10.20
N SER A 188 7.08 15.03 10.95
CA SER A 188 8.42 15.63 10.82
C SER A 188 9.57 14.64 11.03
N LYS A 189 9.31 13.51 11.69
CA LYS A 189 10.30 12.44 11.91
C LYS A 189 10.54 11.56 10.68
N LEU A 190 9.69 11.69 9.65
CA LEU A 190 9.92 10.99 8.39
C LEU A 190 11.06 11.67 7.64
N VAL A 191 12.13 10.91 7.39
CA VAL A 191 13.35 11.40 6.73
C VAL A 191 13.60 10.65 5.42
N ASP A 192 14.38 11.27 4.53
CA ASP A 192 14.81 10.67 3.25
C ASP A 192 13.64 10.26 2.33
N THR A 193 12.54 10.99 2.34
CA THR A 193 11.41 10.80 1.44
C THR A 193 11.31 11.96 0.45
N GLU A 194 11.28 11.66 -0.83
CA GLU A 194 11.03 12.66 -1.87
C GLU A 194 9.52 12.89 -2.02
N ILE A 195 9.12 14.15 -2.27
CA ILE A 195 7.71 14.51 -2.53
C ILE A 195 7.66 15.19 -3.89
N HIS A 196 6.84 14.64 -4.77
CA HIS A 196 6.58 15.17 -6.10
C HIS A 196 5.11 15.61 -6.20
N ALA A 197 4.89 16.89 -6.49
CA ALA A 197 3.53 17.47 -6.62
C ALA A 197 2.81 17.08 -7.92
N ALA A 198 3.41 16.20 -8.72
CA ALA A 198 2.87 15.72 -9.99
C ALA A 198 3.07 14.20 -10.09
N GLY A 199 2.96 13.65 -11.29
CA GLY A 199 3.34 12.28 -11.59
C GLY A 199 4.85 12.09 -11.74
N ALA A 200 5.29 10.87 -11.99
CA ALA A 200 6.68 10.56 -12.32
C ALA A 200 6.97 10.86 -13.80
N ASP A 201 8.27 10.89 -14.16
CA ASP A 201 8.73 10.97 -15.55
C ASP A 201 8.11 12.12 -16.39
N GLY A 202 7.74 13.24 -15.75
CA GLY A 202 7.16 14.41 -16.43
C GLY A 202 5.65 14.37 -16.59
N HIS A 203 4.98 13.36 -16.05
CA HIS A 203 3.51 13.32 -16.02
C HIS A 203 2.93 14.42 -15.14
N THR A 204 1.84 15.00 -15.57
CA THR A 204 1.17 16.11 -14.92
C THR A 204 0.05 15.65 -14.00
N LEU A 205 -0.26 16.48 -13.01
CA LEU A 205 -1.46 16.40 -12.21
C LEU A 205 -2.25 17.70 -12.36
N THR A 206 -3.48 17.60 -12.82
CA THR A 206 -4.44 18.71 -12.78
C THR A 206 -5.22 18.64 -11.48
N GLY A 207 -5.12 19.67 -10.64
CA GLY A 207 -5.79 19.76 -9.34
C GLY A 207 -4.97 20.47 -8.29
N ASN A 208 -5.48 20.48 -7.07
CA ASN A 208 -4.83 21.16 -5.94
C ASN A 208 -4.00 20.14 -5.12
N VAL A 209 -2.74 20.47 -4.86
CA VAL A 209 -1.87 19.66 -4.01
C VAL A 209 -1.52 20.46 -2.76
N ASN A 210 -1.80 19.91 -1.59
CA ASN A 210 -1.40 20.45 -0.31
C ASN A 210 -0.42 19.50 0.35
N VAL A 211 0.71 20.02 0.80
CA VAL A 211 1.70 19.27 1.56
C VAL A 211 1.80 19.89 2.95
N THR A 212 1.53 19.10 3.97
CA THR A 212 1.67 19.50 5.37
C THR A 212 2.75 18.66 6.03
N LEU A 213 3.77 19.34 6.56
CA LEU A 213 4.77 18.72 7.42
C LEU A 213 4.37 18.96 8.88
N GLY A 214 4.23 17.90 9.64
CA GLY A 214 3.86 17.97 11.05
C GLY A 214 4.90 18.76 11.86
N LYS A 215 4.43 19.34 12.95
CA LYS A 215 5.32 19.91 13.97
C LYS A 215 5.74 18.81 14.92
N ASP A 216 6.98 18.89 15.40
CA ASP A 216 7.50 18.07 16.50
C ASP A 216 6.69 18.25 17.80
#